data_fec56600a112af9cd26f6b2f9172aafe
#
_entry.id   fec56600a112af9cd26f6b2f9172aafe
#
_cell.length_a   1.000
_cell.length_b   1.000
_cell.length_c   1.000
_cell.angle_alpha   90.00
_cell.angle_beta   90.00
_cell.angle_gamma   90.00
#
_symmetry.space_group_name_H-M   'P 1'
#
loop_
_entity.id
_entity.type
_entity.pdbx_description
1 polymer ?
#
loop_
_entity_poly.entity_id
_entity_poly.type
_entity_poly.pdbx_seq_one_letter_code
_entity_poly.pdbx_strand_id
1 'polypeptide(L)'
;MIDLNSYEIFSESRQSLKETSKDDSNSQDIQYMTTSEMEVINFDLVKMKYANALDLSEESATSVDAILPFRDGIIFLEFKNGIVNNRNIKDKARDSLLIFLGIIKKSIEYSRRYIDFVVVYNAEKNPLSSQEKKRRLQETPSRVSIATCLMNKAGEEFVRFDLERYKTLYYRNIHTYTKDNFDRYLLSLEAE
;
A
#
# COMPACT_ATOMS: atom_id res chain seq x y z
N MET A 1 19.72 0.78 -6.76
CA MET A 1 18.26 1.02 -6.88
C MET A 1 17.96 1.63 -8.23
N ILE A 2 16.73 1.46 -8.77
CA ILE A 2 16.30 2.11 -10.00
C ILE A 2 15.93 3.56 -9.69
N ASP A 3 16.42 4.49 -10.52
CA ASP A 3 15.95 5.87 -10.47
C ASP A 3 14.63 5.98 -11.25
N LEU A 4 13.51 6.11 -10.55
CA LEU A 4 12.18 6.23 -11.16
C LEU A 4 12.00 7.53 -11.93
N ASN A 5 12.78 8.59 -11.61
CA ASN A 5 12.70 9.86 -12.34
C ASN A 5 13.24 9.74 -13.78
N SER A 6 14.06 8.72 -14.06
CA SER A 6 14.53 8.45 -15.42
C SER A 6 13.44 7.94 -16.38
N TYR A 7 12.28 7.57 -15.86
CA TYR A 7 11.12 7.13 -16.63
C TYR A 7 10.10 8.27 -16.74
N GLU A 8 9.86 8.78 -17.92
CA GLU A 8 8.93 9.88 -18.19
C GLU A 8 7.53 9.62 -17.62
N ILE A 9 7.03 8.40 -17.76
CA ILE A 9 5.71 7.97 -17.24
C ILE A 9 5.59 8.16 -15.72
N PHE A 10 6.67 8.03 -14.96
CA PHE A 10 6.66 8.24 -13.52
C PHE A 10 6.89 9.71 -13.16
N SER A 11 7.83 10.39 -13.83
CA SER A 11 8.14 11.80 -13.55
C SER A 11 6.96 12.72 -13.83
N GLU A 12 6.16 12.42 -14.85
CA GLU A 12 4.95 13.17 -15.20
C GLU A 12 3.69 12.77 -14.41
N SER A 13 3.79 11.80 -13.51
CA SER A 13 2.68 11.32 -12.69
C SER A 13 2.87 11.67 -11.21
N ARG A 14 3.60 12.76 -10.91
CA ARG A 14 3.83 13.22 -9.54
C ARG A 14 2.63 13.94 -8.96
N GLN A 15 2.34 13.67 -7.70
CA GLN A 15 1.25 14.30 -6.93
C GLN A 15 1.57 14.23 -5.44
N SER A 16 0.86 15.00 -4.59
CA SER A 16 1.00 14.84 -3.14
C SER A 16 0.29 13.57 -2.66
N LEU A 17 0.83 12.97 -1.61
CA LEU A 17 0.26 11.77 -0.98
C LEU A 17 -1.16 12.03 -0.47
N LYS A 18 -1.44 13.24 0.01
CA LYS A 18 -2.78 13.67 0.39
C LYS A 18 -3.75 13.54 -0.77
N GLU A 19 -3.43 14.07 -1.94
CA GLU A 19 -4.32 14.02 -3.10
C GLU A 19 -4.54 12.58 -3.61
N THR A 20 -3.51 11.71 -3.58
CA THR A 20 -3.68 10.29 -3.94
C THR A 20 -4.47 9.50 -2.91
N SER A 21 -4.61 10.00 -1.67
CA SER A 21 -5.39 9.39 -0.59
C SER A 21 -6.85 9.85 -0.52
N LYS A 22 -7.28 10.67 -1.49
CA LYS A 22 -8.59 11.28 -1.56
C LYS A 22 -9.68 10.24 -1.80
N ASP A 23 -10.72 10.25 -0.95
CA ASP A 23 -11.97 9.53 -1.16
C ASP A 23 -13.04 10.55 -1.58
N ASP A 24 -13.38 10.57 -2.85
CA ASP A 24 -14.39 11.42 -3.45
C ASP A 24 -15.64 10.63 -3.88
N SER A 25 -15.84 9.42 -3.35
CA SER A 25 -17.03 8.60 -3.57
C SER A 25 -18.33 9.33 -3.15
N ASN A 26 -18.22 10.28 -2.23
CA ASN A 26 -19.25 11.27 -1.91
C ASN A 26 -18.74 12.67 -2.23
N SER A 27 -19.18 13.26 -3.33
CA SER A 27 -18.75 14.59 -3.78
C SER A 27 -19.10 15.74 -2.81
N GLN A 28 -20.03 15.52 -1.86
CA GLN A 28 -20.42 16.49 -0.84
C GLN A 28 -19.56 16.38 0.44
N ASP A 29 -18.84 15.28 0.62
CA ASP A 29 -17.99 15.01 1.79
C ASP A 29 -16.70 14.33 1.36
N ILE A 30 -15.79 15.14 0.85
CA ILE A 30 -14.47 14.68 0.41
C ILE A 30 -13.62 14.41 1.65
N GLN A 31 -13.08 13.19 1.75
CA GLN A 31 -12.23 12.77 2.84
C GLN A 31 -10.83 12.39 2.36
N TYR A 32 -9.83 12.63 3.20
CA TYR A 32 -8.45 12.26 2.94
C TYR A 32 -7.97 11.23 3.96
N MET A 33 -7.31 10.19 3.49
CA MET A 33 -6.79 9.14 4.37
C MET A 33 -5.47 9.53 5.02
N THR A 34 -4.79 10.56 4.52
CA THR A 34 -3.65 11.23 5.16
C THR A 34 -3.64 12.70 4.78
N THR A 35 -2.96 13.53 5.57
CA THR A 35 -2.74 14.96 5.29
C THR A 35 -1.31 15.25 4.82
N SER A 36 -0.51 14.22 4.60
CA SER A 36 0.89 14.36 4.18
C SER A 36 0.99 14.96 2.77
N GLU A 37 1.76 16.02 2.63
CA GLU A 37 2.08 16.64 1.33
C GLU A 37 3.35 16.03 0.68
N MET A 38 3.84 14.89 1.20
CA MET A 38 4.96 14.15 0.61
C MET A 38 4.68 13.85 -0.86
N GLU A 39 5.67 14.10 -1.73
CA GLU A 39 5.54 13.82 -3.16
C GLU A 39 5.63 12.32 -3.44
N VAL A 40 4.67 11.81 -4.19
CA VAL A 40 4.57 10.42 -4.63
C VAL A 40 4.28 10.32 -6.12
N ILE A 41 4.35 9.13 -6.67
CA ILE A 41 3.88 8.83 -8.03
C ILE A 41 2.42 8.38 -7.91
N ASN A 42 1.48 9.12 -8.48
CA ASN A 42 0.09 8.71 -8.63
C ASN A 42 0.03 7.55 -9.62
N PHE A 43 -0.30 6.36 -9.12
CA PHE A 43 -0.23 5.17 -9.96
C PHE A 43 -1.48 4.95 -10.82
N ASP A 44 -2.60 5.60 -10.51
CA ASP A 44 -3.75 5.64 -11.42
C ASP A 44 -3.41 6.38 -12.71
N LEU A 45 -2.66 7.49 -12.64
CA LEU A 45 -2.16 8.20 -13.81
C LEU A 45 -1.16 7.34 -14.61
N VAL A 46 -0.27 6.64 -13.92
CA VAL A 46 0.68 5.71 -14.57
C VAL A 46 -0.07 4.61 -15.31
N LYS A 47 -1.05 3.95 -14.65
CA LYS A 47 -1.87 2.91 -15.27
C LYS A 47 -2.60 3.43 -16.51
N MET A 48 -3.23 4.60 -16.42
CA MET A 48 -3.92 5.23 -17.55
C MET A 48 -3.00 5.45 -18.73
N LYS A 49 -1.84 6.09 -18.52
CA LYS A 49 -0.83 6.31 -19.57
C LYS A 49 -0.31 4.99 -20.16
N TYR A 50 -0.09 3.98 -19.32
CA TYR A 50 0.38 2.66 -19.76
C TYR A 50 -0.66 1.93 -20.60
N ALA A 51 -1.94 1.93 -20.19
CA ALA A 51 -3.03 1.34 -20.97
C ALA A 51 -3.20 2.04 -22.32
N ASN A 52 -3.20 3.37 -22.34
CA ASN A 52 -3.30 4.16 -23.57
C ASN A 52 -2.14 3.89 -24.55
N ALA A 53 -0.91 3.69 -24.04
CA ALA A 53 0.25 3.34 -24.87
C ALA A 53 0.14 1.94 -25.51
N LEU A 54 -0.77 1.10 -25.03
CA LEU A 54 -1.07 -0.24 -25.56
C LEU A 54 -2.41 -0.28 -26.33
N ASP A 55 -3.04 0.86 -26.60
CA ASP A 55 -4.37 0.97 -27.19
C ASP A 55 -5.47 0.21 -26.42
N LEU A 56 -5.34 0.17 -25.07
CA LEU A 56 -6.28 -0.48 -24.17
C LEU A 56 -7.14 0.55 -23.42
N SER A 57 -8.34 0.11 -22.99
CA SER A 57 -9.20 0.87 -22.08
C SER A 57 -8.53 1.02 -20.71
N GLU A 58 -8.74 2.16 -20.04
CA GLU A 58 -8.30 2.42 -18.67
C GLU A 58 -8.84 1.40 -17.66
N GLU A 59 -9.96 0.73 -17.97
CA GLU A 59 -10.58 -0.30 -17.14
C GLU A 59 -9.94 -1.70 -17.33
N SER A 60 -8.99 -1.84 -18.26
CA SER A 60 -8.32 -3.12 -18.55
C SER A 60 -7.46 -3.65 -17.40
N ALA A 61 -7.11 -2.79 -16.45
CA ALA A 61 -6.38 -3.15 -15.24
C ALA A 61 -6.81 -2.29 -14.05
N THR A 62 -6.59 -2.79 -12.84
CA THR A 62 -6.73 -2.02 -11.60
C THR A 62 -5.38 -1.50 -11.15
N SER A 63 -5.36 -0.46 -10.29
CA SER A 63 -4.13 0.14 -9.78
C SER A 63 -4.20 0.46 -8.30
N VAL A 64 -3.05 0.42 -7.63
CA VAL A 64 -2.84 1.05 -6.33
C VAL A 64 -2.88 2.57 -6.50
N ASP A 65 -3.14 3.28 -5.41
CA ASP A 65 -3.33 4.73 -5.48
C ASP A 65 -1.99 5.47 -5.68
N ALA A 66 -0.91 5.01 -5.01
CA ALA A 66 0.39 5.67 -5.12
C ALA A 66 1.60 4.72 -5.01
N ILE A 67 2.74 5.20 -5.54
CA ILE A 67 4.06 4.62 -5.31
C ILE A 67 4.96 5.67 -4.68
N LEU A 68 5.58 5.31 -3.55
CA LEU A 68 6.56 6.11 -2.84
C LEU A 68 7.95 5.46 -2.97
N PRO A 69 8.89 6.06 -3.73
CA PRO A 69 10.30 5.69 -3.67
C PRO A 69 10.86 6.06 -2.29
N PHE A 70 11.48 5.10 -1.61
CA PHE A 70 12.02 5.35 -0.29
C PHE A 70 13.32 4.59 -0.07
N ARG A 71 14.41 5.31 0.25
CA ARG A 71 15.74 4.74 0.55
C ARG A 71 16.19 3.68 -0.47
N ASP A 72 16.24 2.42 -0.02
CA ASP A 72 16.66 1.26 -0.81
C ASP A 72 15.49 0.46 -1.38
N GLY A 73 14.26 1.01 -1.33
CA GLY A 73 13.05 0.33 -1.74
C GLY A 73 11.99 1.22 -2.36
N ILE A 74 10.88 0.62 -2.61
CA ILE A 74 9.69 1.24 -3.19
C ILE A 74 8.48 0.76 -2.38
N ILE A 75 7.59 1.68 -2.02
CA ILE A 75 6.37 1.36 -1.29
C ILE A 75 5.18 1.57 -2.22
N PHE A 76 4.38 0.53 -2.42
CA PHE A 76 3.09 0.61 -3.09
C PHE A 76 2.02 0.88 -2.04
N LEU A 77 1.22 1.92 -2.23
CA LEU A 77 0.24 2.43 -1.29
C LEU A 77 -1.18 2.29 -1.84
N GLU A 78 -2.05 1.67 -1.06
CA GLU A 78 -3.48 1.56 -1.35
C GLU A 78 -4.28 2.12 -0.18
N PHE A 79 -5.19 3.06 -0.44
CA PHE A 79 -6.07 3.68 0.56
C PHE A 79 -7.49 3.14 0.46
N LYS A 80 -8.10 2.80 1.60
CA LYS A 80 -9.47 2.29 1.70
C LYS A 80 -10.25 2.96 2.82
N ASN A 81 -10.97 4.03 2.49
CA ASN A 81 -11.90 4.66 3.44
C ASN A 81 -13.22 3.89 3.59
N GLY A 82 -13.63 3.12 2.60
CA GLY A 82 -14.82 2.26 2.62
C GLY A 82 -14.59 0.88 3.24
N ILE A 83 -15.59 0.00 3.09
CA ILE A 83 -15.44 -1.43 3.42
C ILE A 83 -14.46 -2.07 2.44
N VAL A 84 -13.47 -2.77 2.98
CA VAL A 84 -12.44 -3.44 2.19
C VAL A 84 -12.99 -4.67 1.49
N ASN A 85 -12.84 -4.69 0.16
CA ASN A 85 -13.04 -5.89 -0.63
C ASN A 85 -11.68 -6.57 -0.86
N ASN A 86 -11.47 -7.73 -0.23
CA ASN A 86 -10.21 -8.48 -0.30
C ASN A 86 -9.81 -8.86 -1.73
N ARG A 87 -10.77 -9.13 -2.61
CA ARG A 87 -10.49 -9.47 -4.00
C ARG A 87 -9.96 -8.24 -4.75
N ASN A 88 -10.63 -7.11 -4.61
CA ASN A 88 -10.23 -5.87 -5.28
C ASN A 88 -8.80 -5.44 -4.88
N ILE A 89 -8.45 -5.47 -3.58
CA ILE A 89 -7.08 -5.14 -3.15
C ILE A 89 -6.06 -6.10 -3.75
N LYS A 90 -6.38 -7.39 -3.83
CA LYS A 90 -5.50 -8.41 -4.41
C LYS A 90 -5.31 -8.22 -5.91
N ASP A 91 -6.36 -7.82 -6.61
CA ASP A 91 -6.30 -7.51 -8.04
C ASP A 91 -5.43 -6.25 -8.26
N LYS A 92 -5.70 -5.16 -7.52
CA LYS A 92 -4.87 -3.94 -7.54
C LYS A 92 -3.39 -4.23 -7.26
N ALA A 93 -3.09 -5.03 -6.23
CA ALA A 93 -1.71 -5.39 -5.91
C ALA A 93 -1.01 -6.12 -7.05
N ARG A 94 -1.68 -7.06 -7.74
CA ARG A 94 -1.09 -7.82 -8.86
C ARG A 94 -0.96 -6.99 -10.12
N ASP A 95 -2.03 -6.31 -10.52
CA ASP A 95 -2.04 -5.54 -11.77
C ASP A 95 -1.00 -4.41 -11.70
N SER A 96 -0.96 -3.66 -10.60
CA SER A 96 0.04 -2.61 -10.40
C SER A 96 1.47 -3.14 -10.44
N LEU A 97 1.70 -4.30 -9.83
CA LEU A 97 3.02 -4.92 -9.84
C LEU A 97 3.44 -5.32 -11.26
N LEU A 98 2.54 -5.92 -12.03
CA LEU A 98 2.81 -6.32 -13.42
C LEU A 98 3.07 -5.11 -14.31
N ILE A 99 2.26 -4.06 -14.21
CA ILE A 99 2.45 -2.79 -14.94
C ILE A 99 3.82 -2.19 -14.58
N PHE A 100 4.10 -2.05 -13.29
CA PHE A 100 5.35 -1.48 -12.82
C PHE A 100 6.58 -2.25 -13.29
N LEU A 101 6.59 -3.57 -13.12
CA LEU A 101 7.69 -4.43 -13.57
C LEU A 101 7.84 -4.41 -15.09
N GLY A 102 6.72 -4.32 -15.82
CA GLY A 102 6.72 -4.15 -17.28
C GLY A 102 7.38 -2.85 -17.73
N ILE A 103 7.12 -1.72 -17.03
CA ILE A 103 7.71 -0.42 -17.32
C ILE A 103 9.22 -0.43 -17.05
N ILE A 104 9.63 -0.90 -15.87
CA ILE A 104 11.04 -0.90 -15.46
C ILE A 104 11.86 -2.07 -16.00
N LYS A 105 11.23 -2.98 -16.76
CA LYS A 105 11.87 -4.17 -17.37
C LYS A 105 12.60 -5.04 -16.35
N LYS A 106 11.95 -5.33 -15.22
CA LYS A 106 12.47 -6.20 -14.15
C LYS A 106 11.56 -7.41 -13.93
N SER A 107 12.14 -8.46 -13.32
CA SER A 107 11.41 -9.67 -12.95
C SER A 107 10.82 -9.55 -11.54
N ILE A 108 10.05 -10.58 -11.15
CA ILE A 108 9.42 -10.71 -9.83
C ILE A 108 10.45 -10.76 -8.69
N GLU A 109 11.70 -11.19 -8.94
CA GLU A 109 12.78 -11.16 -7.95
C GLU A 109 13.09 -9.75 -7.51
N TYR A 110 12.96 -8.76 -8.41
CA TYR A 110 13.14 -7.36 -8.05
C TYR A 110 12.10 -6.92 -7.02
N SER A 111 10.82 -7.25 -7.20
CA SER A 111 9.78 -6.84 -6.25
C SER A 111 9.93 -7.53 -4.90
N ARG A 112 10.28 -8.80 -4.88
CA ARG A 112 10.54 -9.55 -3.63
C ARG A 112 11.70 -8.95 -2.81
N ARG A 113 12.59 -8.22 -3.46
CA ARG A 113 13.78 -7.65 -2.83
C ARG A 113 13.61 -6.17 -2.46
N TYR A 114 12.81 -5.42 -3.22
CA TYR A 114 12.81 -3.97 -3.15
C TYR A 114 11.43 -3.33 -2.99
N ILE A 115 10.33 -4.08 -3.11
CA ILE A 115 8.98 -3.50 -3.08
C ILE A 115 8.21 -3.99 -1.85
N ASP A 116 7.72 -3.04 -1.06
CA ASP A 116 6.75 -3.28 0.00
C ASP A 116 5.35 -2.87 -0.47
N PHE A 117 4.33 -3.55 0.03
CA PHE A 117 2.94 -3.21 -0.23
C PHE A 117 2.23 -2.81 1.06
N VAL A 118 1.64 -1.64 1.08
CA VAL A 118 0.99 -1.04 2.25
C VAL A 118 -0.48 -0.75 1.93
N VAL A 119 -1.38 -1.24 2.77
CA VAL A 119 -2.81 -0.90 2.72
C VAL A 119 -3.17 -0.04 3.93
N VAL A 120 -3.68 1.14 3.68
CA VAL A 120 -4.21 2.06 4.70
C VAL A 120 -5.72 1.98 4.70
N TYR A 121 -6.32 1.64 5.83
CA TYR A 121 -7.75 1.38 5.89
C TYR A 121 -8.46 2.12 7.05
N ASN A 122 -9.75 2.37 6.87
CA ASN A 122 -10.62 2.92 7.90
C ASN A 122 -11.01 1.80 8.89
N ALA A 123 -10.54 1.89 10.13
CA ALA A 123 -10.74 0.87 11.17
C ALA A 123 -12.21 0.74 11.60
N GLU A 124 -12.97 1.83 11.61
CA GLU A 124 -14.38 1.84 12.02
C GLU A 124 -15.25 1.05 11.04
N LYS A 125 -14.99 1.23 9.72
CA LYS A 125 -15.69 0.53 8.65
C LYS A 125 -15.19 -0.91 8.44
N ASN A 126 -14.03 -1.25 9.01
CA ASN A 126 -13.38 -2.55 8.88
C ASN A 126 -12.99 -3.15 10.24
N PRO A 127 -13.94 -3.49 11.11
CA PRO A 127 -13.65 -4.13 12.39
C PRO A 127 -12.98 -5.50 12.17
N LEU A 128 -12.18 -5.95 13.16
CA LEU A 128 -11.55 -7.26 13.11
C LEU A 128 -12.61 -8.37 13.08
N SER A 129 -12.50 -9.27 12.11
CA SER A 129 -13.32 -10.48 12.03
C SER A 129 -13.00 -11.44 13.21
N SER A 130 -13.91 -12.39 13.48
CA SER A 130 -13.68 -13.41 14.52
C SER A 130 -12.44 -14.27 14.23
N GLN A 131 -12.12 -14.52 12.97
CA GLN A 131 -10.92 -15.26 12.58
C GLN A 131 -9.65 -14.43 12.80
N GLU A 132 -9.64 -13.14 12.42
CA GLU A 132 -8.51 -12.23 12.66
C GLU A 132 -8.25 -12.05 14.17
N LYS A 133 -9.31 -11.92 14.98
CA LYS A 133 -9.18 -11.88 16.45
C LYS A 133 -8.53 -13.13 17.01
N LYS A 134 -8.92 -14.31 16.54
CA LYS A 134 -8.33 -15.59 16.96
C LYS A 134 -6.85 -15.70 16.54
N ARG A 135 -6.50 -15.36 15.30
CA ARG A 135 -5.11 -15.36 14.81
C ARG A 135 -4.24 -14.43 15.64
N ARG A 136 -4.68 -13.19 15.85
CA ARG A 136 -3.97 -12.21 16.67
C ARG A 136 -3.72 -12.70 18.11
N LEU A 137 -4.64 -13.48 18.71
CA LEU A 137 -4.47 -14.08 20.02
C LEU A 137 -3.48 -15.23 20.03
N GLN A 138 -3.42 -16.04 18.95
CA GLN A 138 -2.50 -17.18 18.80
C GLN A 138 -1.05 -16.74 18.55
N GLU A 139 -0.85 -15.63 17.86
CA GLU A 139 0.47 -15.04 17.57
C GLU A 139 1.07 -14.32 18.80
N THR A 140 0.33 -14.25 19.93
CA THR A 140 0.83 -13.64 21.17
C THR A 140 1.56 -14.70 21.99
N PRO A 141 2.90 -14.60 22.22
CA PRO A 141 3.63 -15.56 23.06
C PRO A 141 3.06 -15.56 24.49
N SER A 142 2.75 -16.73 25.01
CA SER A 142 2.08 -16.92 26.32
C SER A 142 2.93 -16.59 27.55
N ARG A 143 4.16 -16.04 27.39
CA ARG A 143 5.10 -15.82 28.51
C ARG A 143 5.86 -14.49 28.48
N VAL A 144 5.45 -13.53 27.69
CA VAL A 144 6.08 -12.19 27.69
C VAL A 144 5.31 -11.30 28.67
N SER A 145 6.02 -10.57 29.54
CA SER A 145 5.39 -9.62 30.49
C SER A 145 4.43 -8.70 29.75
N ILE A 146 3.29 -8.38 30.36
CA ILE A 146 2.24 -7.52 29.76
C ILE A 146 2.83 -6.21 29.22
N ALA A 147 3.83 -5.63 29.89
CA ALA A 147 4.50 -4.40 29.46
C ALA A 147 5.34 -4.60 28.19
N THR A 148 6.12 -5.68 28.08
CA THR A 148 6.88 -6.04 26.90
C THR A 148 5.93 -6.45 25.76
N CYS A 149 4.81 -7.11 26.06
CA CYS A 149 3.77 -7.44 25.11
C CYS A 149 3.07 -6.18 24.57
N LEU A 150 2.83 -5.17 25.39
CA LEU A 150 2.27 -3.89 24.94
C LEU A 150 3.26 -3.07 24.10
N MET A 151 4.56 -3.09 24.43
CA MET A 151 5.60 -2.44 23.64
C MET A 151 5.87 -3.16 22.31
N ASN A 152 5.95 -4.49 22.31
CA ASN A 152 6.15 -5.27 21.08
C ASN A 152 4.90 -5.31 20.19
N LYS A 153 3.68 -5.31 20.77
CA LYS A 153 2.43 -5.24 20.00
C LYS A 153 2.18 -3.90 19.31
N ALA A 154 2.83 -2.83 19.76
CA ALA A 154 2.82 -1.57 19.03
C ALA A 154 3.67 -1.62 17.74
N GLY A 155 4.57 -2.63 17.62
CA GLY A 155 5.49 -2.79 16.49
C GLY A 155 5.26 -4.02 15.60
N GLU A 156 4.56 -5.06 16.07
CA GLU A 156 4.25 -6.23 15.25
C GLU A 156 2.90 -6.06 14.54
N GLU A 157 2.98 -5.79 13.26
CA GLU A 157 1.81 -5.64 12.40
C GLU A 157 1.16 -6.97 12.08
N PHE A 158 -0.08 -7.10 12.49
CA PHE A 158 -0.96 -8.15 11.99
C PHE A 158 -1.42 -7.79 10.57
N VAL A 159 -0.93 -8.49 9.56
CA VAL A 159 -1.35 -8.29 8.17
C VAL A 159 -2.78 -8.78 7.97
N ARG A 160 -3.67 -7.88 7.54
CA ARG A 160 -5.10 -8.13 7.33
C ARG A 160 -5.43 -8.49 5.88
N PHE A 161 -6.71 -8.78 5.64
CA PHE A 161 -7.32 -8.94 4.30
C PHE A 161 -6.74 -10.10 3.48
N ASP A 162 -6.23 -11.15 4.16
CA ASP A 162 -5.55 -12.31 3.54
C ASP A 162 -4.39 -11.95 2.62
N LEU A 163 -3.69 -10.87 2.94
CA LEU A 163 -2.55 -10.39 2.15
C LEU A 163 -1.23 -11.05 2.57
N GLU A 164 -1.15 -11.67 3.74
CA GLU A 164 0.08 -12.30 4.27
C GLU A 164 0.78 -13.19 3.23
N ARG A 165 0.00 -13.98 2.49
CA ARG A 165 0.53 -14.86 1.44
C ARG A 165 1.22 -14.14 0.28
N TYR A 166 1.04 -12.82 0.13
CA TYR A 166 1.68 -12.02 -0.92
C TYR A 166 3.09 -11.59 -0.52
N LYS A 167 3.40 -11.60 0.78
CA LYS A 167 4.78 -11.50 1.26
C LYS A 167 5.58 -12.69 0.74
N THR A 168 6.79 -12.45 0.32
CA THR A 168 7.68 -13.46 -0.30
C THR A 168 7.19 -13.98 -1.66
N LEU A 169 5.87 -14.07 -1.91
CA LEU A 169 5.36 -14.49 -3.21
C LEU A 169 5.52 -13.39 -4.26
N TYR A 170 5.18 -12.16 -3.91
CA TYR A 170 5.19 -11.00 -4.81
C TYR A 170 5.99 -9.83 -4.27
N TYR A 171 5.97 -9.58 -2.97
CA TYR A 171 6.51 -8.41 -2.30
C TYR A 171 7.56 -8.77 -1.26
N ARG A 172 8.46 -7.82 -0.93
CA ARG A 172 9.42 -7.93 0.17
C ARG A 172 8.68 -8.00 1.51
N ASN A 173 7.80 -7.04 1.75
CA ASN A 173 6.94 -6.98 2.92
C ASN A 173 5.52 -6.55 2.54
N ILE A 174 4.58 -6.86 3.45
CA ILE A 174 3.17 -6.43 3.39
C ILE A 174 2.83 -5.80 4.73
N HIS A 175 2.18 -4.64 4.68
CA HIS A 175 1.74 -3.93 5.88
C HIS A 175 0.27 -3.50 5.75
N THR A 176 -0.45 -3.45 6.86
CA THR A 176 -1.82 -2.96 6.89
C THR A 176 -1.98 -2.00 8.07
N TYR A 177 -2.16 -0.73 7.79
CA TYR A 177 -2.26 0.32 8.79
C TYR A 177 -3.67 0.88 8.89
N THR A 178 -4.08 1.25 10.09
CA THR A 178 -5.14 2.24 10.25
C THR A 178 -4.62 3.62 9.86
N LYS A 179 -5.51 4.58 9.61
CA LYS A 179 -5.12 5.97 9.31
C LYS A 179 -4.10 6.53 10.32
N ASP A 180 -4.38 6.43 11.62
CA ASP A 180 -3.51 6.97 12.67
C ASP A 180 -2.14 6.27 12.75
N ASN A 181 -2.11 4.96 12.50
CA ASN A 181 -0.86 4.21 12.48
C ASN A 181 -0.04 4.50 11.23
N PHE A 182 -0.69 4.80 10.11
CA PHE A 182 -0.01 5.17 8.89
C PHE A 182 0.72 6.51 9.02
N ASP A 183 0.09 7.51 9.63
CA ASP A 183 0.76 8.80 9.86
C ASP A 183 2.01 8.63 10.74
N ARG A 184 1.97 7.76 11.76
CA ARG A 184 3.16 7.41 12.55
C ARG A 184 4.23 6.68 11.74
N TYR A 185 3.80 5.80 10.85
CA TYR A 185 4.70 5.11 9.93
C TYR A 185 5.41 6.11 9.01
N LEU A 186 4.70 7.06 8.41
CA LEU A 186 5.31 8.12 7.58
C LEU A 186 6.35 8.92 8.38
N LEU A 187 6.03 9.34 9.62
CA LEU A 187 6.98 10.03 10.48
C LEU A 187 8.24 9.21 10.77
N SER A 188 8.09 7.89 10.92
CA SER A 188 9.25 7.01 11.10
C SER A 188 10.12 6.92 9.85
N LEU A 189 9.54 7.01 8.67
CA LEU A 189 10.29 7.05 7.41
C LEU A 189 11.13 8.33 7.28
N GLU A 190 10.61 9.47 7.75
CA GLU A 190 11.31 10.76 7.68
C GLU A 190 12.44 10.90 8.73
N ALA A 191 12.29 10.20 9.87
CA ALA A 191 13.23 10.32 11.01
C ALA A 191 14.51 9.49 10.87
N GLU A 192 14.53 8.52 10.01
CA GLU A 192 15.68 7.64 9.71
C GLU A 192 16.47 8.13 8.50
#